data_df276a713658cdc5a8959255d9b0c505
#
_entry.id   df276a713658cdc5a8959255d9b0c505
#
_cell.length_a   1.000
_cell.length_b   1.000
_cell.length_c   1.000
_cell.angle_alpha   90.00
_cell.angle_beta   90.00
_cell.angle_gamma   90.00
#
_symmetry.space_group_name_H-M   'P 1'
#
loop_
_entity.id
_entity.type
_entity.pdbx_description
1 polymer ?
#
loop_
_entity_poly.entity_id
_entity_poly.type
_entity_poly.pdbx_seq_one_letter_code
_entity_poly.pdbx_strand_id
1 'polypeptide(L)'
;MNHRMIALAMAASLQLVLPSPSAATTQATVSKSPITVATDLARWQLARLRDTSHISQATGETANSRGWEQAAFWVGMSALADAGGPPDIRKALLDMGQRNDWQKGGRPYHADDLAITQSYLWAARHGAGQAAIVPTRRAFDYIIANPPRVGLAYYQPPEGYEATECLKRWCWADALFMAPPAMLELSRQTGNPRYRTYAMQEFWATSDFLFDPAERLFYRDSRFFERRDDRGRKLFWSRGNGWVFASMARLLPLLPKGSPDERRMKALFVQMADRLKDLQKPDGFWAPSLLASKGSPPETSGTAFFTYGMAWGISAGLLDEQVYGPTVRRGWNALLGAIQSDGRLGWVQQVSDRPDRVAAEDTQYYGVGAFLLAATQVADLERRNRLHQR
;
A
#
# COMPACT_ATOMS: atom_id res chain seq x y z
N MET A 1 23.46 -105.35 -4.39
CA MET A 1 22.57 -105.06 -3.23
C MET A 1 22.81 -103.66 -2.81
N ASN A 2 21.80 -102.78 -2.99
CA ASN A 2 21.91 -101.33 -2.99
C ASN A 2 21.64 -100.79 -1.61
N HIS A 3 22.53 -100.02 -1.08
CA HIS A 3 22.25 -99.08 0.07
C HIS A 3 22.12 -97.63 -0.41
N ARG A 4 20.93 -97.12 -0.31
CA ARG A 4 20.67 -95.70 -0.53
C ARG A 4 20.91 -94.97 0.80
N MET A 5 21.84 -94.03 0.80
CA MET A 5 21.98 -93.02 1.88
C MET A 5 21.06 -91.85 1.60
N ILE A 6 20.25 -91.50 2.58
CA ILE A 6 19.39 -90.27 2.58
C ILE A 6 20.18 -89.16 3.25
N ALA A 7 20.46 -88.10 2.48
CA ALA A 7 21.08 -86.90 3.00
C ALA A 7 19.95 -85.89 3.44
N LEU A 8 19.99 -85.49 4.72
CA LEU A 8 19.12 -84.50 5.31
C LEU A 8 19.69 -83.12 5.05
N ALA A 9 19.00 -82.29 4.25
CA ALA A 9 19.38 -80.88 4.05
C ALA A 9 18.69 -80.02 5.11
N MET A 10 19.47 -79.37 6.00
CA MET A 10 18.99 -78.37 6.88
C MET A 10 18.94 -77.02 6.09
N ALA A 11 17.73 -76.48 5.91
CA ALA A 11 17.52 -75.10 5.38
C ALA A 11 17.65 -74.12 6.51
N ALA A 12 18.67 -73.30 6.49
CA ALA A 12 18.80 -72.10 7.38
C ALA A 12 18.04 -70.95 6.78
N SER A 13 16.94 -70.52 7.42
CA SER A 13 16.16 -69.31 7.06
C SER A 13 16.86 -68.09 7.56
N LEU A 14 17.43 -67.29 6.65
CA LEU A 14 17.96 -65.95 6.90
C LEU A 14 16.78 -64.96 6.94
N GLN A 15 16.39 -64.49 8.12
CA GLN A 15 15.42 -63.38 8.24
C GLN A 15 16.13 -62.07 7.93
N LEU A 16 15.83 -61.45 6.77
CA LEU A 16 16.20 -60.09 6.47
C LEU A 16 15.36 -59.12 7.37
N VAL A 17 16.00 -58.50 8.33
CA VAL A 17 15.42 -57.37 9.07
C VAL A 17 15.54 -56.13 8.18
N LEU A 18 14.43 -55.72 7.55
CA LEU A 18 14.36 -54.44 6.85
C LEU A 18 14.32 -53.31 7.89
N PRO A 19 15.15 -52.27 7.72
CA PRO A 19 15.05 -51.10 8.60
C PRO A 19 13.71 -50.37 8.40
N SER A 20 13.00 -50.12 9.48
CA SER A 20 11.79 -49.27 9.47
C SER A 20 12.08 -47.90 8.89
N PRO A 21 11.20 -47.36 8.05
CA PRO A 21 11.38 -45.98 7.56
C PRO A 21 11.37 -45.03 8.72
N SER A 22 12.48 -44.32 8.90
CA SER A 22 12.61 -43.21 9.82
C SER A 22 11.54 -42.18 9.46
N ALA A 23 10.62 -41.89 10.38
CA ALA A 23 9.66 -40.79 10.25
C ALA A 23 10.45 -39.50 10.09
N ALA A 24 10.52 -38.98 8.85
CA ALA A 24 11.01 -37.65 8.60
C ALA A 24 10.09 -36.69 9.36
N THR A 25 10.57 -36.15 10.45
CA THR A 25 9.95 -35.05 11.20
C THR A 25 9.93 -33.86 10.24
N THR A 26 8.80 -33.63 9.59
CA THR A 26 8.55 -32.40 8.85
C THR A 26 8.63 -31.27 9.87
N GLN A 27 9.77 -30.63 10.00
CA GLN A 27 9.85 -29.36 10.69
C GLN A 27 8.91 -28.41 9.96
N ALA A 28 7.76 -28.12 10.57
CA ALA A 28 6.89 -27.06 10.14
C ALA A 28 7.75 -25.79 10.16
N THR A 29 8.10 -25.30 8.97
CA THR A 29 8.73 -23.98 8.83
C THR A 29 7.76 -22.99 9.46
N VAL A 30 8.09 -22.47 10.64
CA VAL A 30 7.33 -21.43 11.31
C VAL A 30 7.32 -20.24 10.35
N SER A 31 6.19 -19.98 9.70
CA SER A 31 6.06 -18.84 8.80
C SER A 31 6.35 -17.57 9.61
N LYS A 32 7.23 -16.70 9.09
CA LYS A 32 7.51 -15.42 9.74
C LYS A 32 6.21 -14.63 9.90
N SER A 33 6.06 -13.94 11.04
CA SER A 33 4.90 -13.06 11.24
C SER A 33 4.90 -11.92 10.21
N PRO A 34 3.73 -11.37 9.84
CA PRO A 34 3.67 -10.23 8.92
C PRO A 34 4.53 -9.05 9.36
N ILE A 35 4.63 -8.77 10.67
CA ILE A 35 5.49 -7.70 11.22
C ILE A 35 6.97 -8.03 11.03
N THR A 36 7.37 -9.28 11.19
CA THR A 36 8.77 -9.70 10.96
C THR A 36 9.16 -9.50 9.50
N VAL A 37 8.32 -9.96 8.56
CA VAL A 37 8.57 -9.79 7.11
C VAL A 37 8.63 -8.31 6.75
N ALA A 38 7.69 -7.51 7.25
CA ALA A 38 7.67 -6.07 7.04
C ALA A 38 8.94 -5.39 7.58
N THR A 39 9.42 -5.81 8.74
CA THR A 39 10.66 -5.27 9.35
C THR A 39 11.89 -5.59 8.49
N ASP A 40 12.01 -6.83 8.02
CA ASP A 40 13.10 -7.24 7.14
C ASP A 40 13.12 -6.40 5.85
N LEU A 41 11.95 -6.25 5.22
CA LEU A 41 11.78 -5.45 4.00
C LEU A 41 12.05 -3.96 4.24
N ALA A 42 11.56 -3.41 5.35
CA ALA A 42 11.82 -2.02 5.73
C ALA A 42 13.32 -1.75 5.90
N ARG A 43 14.05 -2.65 6.54
CA ARG A 43 15.50 -2.56 6.71
C ARG A 43 16.26 -2.69 5.39
N TRP A 44 15.82 -3.59 4.51
CA TRP A 44 16.36 -3.70 3.17
C TRP A 44 16.28 -2.37 2.42
N GLN A 45 15.11 -1.72 2.48
CA GLN A 45 14.89 -0.43 1.81
C GLN A 45 15.63 0.72 2.49
N LEU A 46 15.66 0.77 3.83
CA LEU A 46 16.38 1.82 4.59
C LEU A 46 17.88 1.86 4.25
N ALA A 47 18.49 0.70 4.05
CA ALA A 47 19.88 0.59 3.65
C ALA A 47 20.17 1.18 2.25
N ARG A 48 19.12 1.42 1.43
CA ARG A 48 19.22 1.83 0.02
C ARG A 48 18.50 3.14 -0.31
N LEU A 49 18.17 3.97 0.69
CA LEU A 49 17.46 5.24 0.44
C LEU A 49 18.23 6.26 -0.40
N ARG A 50 19.57 6.18 -0.42
CA ARG A 50 20.44 7.09 -1.16
C ARG A 50 21.00 6.46 -2.45
N ASP A 51 20.97 5.15 -2.53
CA ASP A 51 21.41 4.40 -3.70
C ASP A 51 20.18 3.95 -4.49
N THR A 52 19.94 4.62 -5.60
CA THR A 52 18.80 4.34 -6.50
C THR A 52 19.13 3.28 -7.56
N SER A 53 20.32 2.67 -7.55
CA SER A 53 20.76 1.70 -8.56
C SER A 53 19.88 0.43 -8.63
N HIS A 54 19.15 0.13 -7.56
CA HIS A 54 18.20 -0.98 -7.50
C HIS A 54 16.84 -0.65 -8.15
N ILE A 55 16.61 0.60 -8.59
CA ILE A 55 15.38 1.08 -9.21
C ILE A 55 15.59 1.21 -10.69
N SER A 56 14.89 0.42 -11.51
CA SER A 56 15.10 0.30 -12.95
C SER A 56 14.81 1.60 -13.72
N GLN A 57 13.91 2.44 -13.21
CA GLN A 57 13.53 3.74 -13.80
C GLN A 57 13.56 4.85 -12.74
N ALA A 58 14.73 5.05 -12.14
CA ALA A 58 14.92 6.13 -11.19
C ALA A 58 14.80 7.50 -11.89
N THR A 59 14.09 8.42 -11.24
CA THR A 59 13.97 9.82 -11.68
C THR A 59 14.80 10.73 -10.79
N GLY A 60 14.97 12.00 -11.17
CA GLY A 60 15.60 13.00 -10.30
C GLY A 60 14.89 13.18 -8.95
N GLU A 61 13.60 12.87 -8.89
CA GLU A 61 12.80 12.92 -7.66
C GLU A 61 12.95 11.67 -6.78
N THR A 62 13.37 10.53 -7.31
CA THR A 62 13.49 9.26 -6.58
C THR A 62 14.45 9.38 -5.38
N ALA A 63 15.55 10.11 -5.52
CA ALA A 63 16.49 10.39 -4.44
C ALA A 63 16.03 11.50 -3.47
N ASN A 64 14.97 12.22 -3.80
CA ASN A 64 14.46 13.32 -2.98
C ASN A 64 13.83 12.79 -1.68
N SER A 65 14.49 13.05 -0.54
CA SER A 65 13.99 12.60 0.78
C SER A 65 12.65 13.20 1.20
N ARG A 66 12.17 14.23 0.52
CA ARG A 66 10.87 14.88 0.72
C ARG A 66 9.89 14.60 -0.42
N GLY A 67 10.33 13.87 -1.45
CA GLY A 67 9.51 13.47 -2.59
C GLY A 67 8.46 12.43 -2.22
N TRP A 68 7.38 12.36 -2.99
CA TRP A 68 6.25 11.49 -2.73
C TRP A 68 6.60 9.98 -2.72
N GLU A 69 7.59 9.59 -3.52
CA GLU A 69 8.03 8.19 -3.61
C GLU A 69 8.54 7.70 -2.25
N GLN A 70 9.46 8.48 -1.64
CA GLN A 70 9.96 8.18 -0.30
C GLN A 70 8.91 8.49 0.78
N ALA A 71 8.10 9.54 0.62
CA ALA A 71 7.05 9.86 1.58
C ALA A 71 6.07 8.70 1.79
N ALA A 72 5.67 8.01 0.72
CA ALA A 72 4.81 6.84 0.82
C ALA A 72 5.48 5.67 1.58
N PHE A 73 6.79 5.47 1.40
CA PHE A 73 7.55 4.52 2.22
C PHE A 73 7.52 4.91 3.70
N TRP A 74 7.76 6.19 4.02
CA TRP A 74 7.76 6.67 5.40
C TRP A 74 6.37 6.59 6.07
N VAL A 75 5.29 6.72 5.29
CA VAL A 75 3.93 6.44 5.78
C VAL A 75 3.79 4.97 6.19
N GLY A 76 4.30 4.03 5.39
CA GLY A 76 4.34 2.61 5.74
C GLY A 76 5.20 2.34 6.99
N MET A 77 6.36 3.00 7.09
CA MET A 77 7.24 2.94 8.27
C MET A 77 6.53 3.41 9.55
N SER A 78 5.74 4.49 9.46
CA SER A 78 4.96 5.01 10.59
C SER A 78 3.94 3.97 11.08
N ALA A 79 3.25 3.32 10.15
CA ALA A 79 2.30 2.25 10.48
C ALA A 79 3.00 1.03 11.10
N LEU A 80 4.18 0.64 10.56
CA LEU A 80 4.97 -0.46 11.11
C LEU A 80 5.43 -0.17 12.54
N ALA A 81 5.88 1.06 12.82
CA ALA A 81 6.27 1.48 14.17
C ALA A 81 5.09 1.39 15.16
N ASP A 82 3.89 1.84 14.75
CA ASP A 82 2.66 1.77 15.57
C ASP A 82 2.17 0.31 15.77
N ALA A 83 2.44 -0.59 14.83
CA ALA A 83 2.07 -1.99 14.90
C ALA A 83 3.05 -2.86 15.75
N GLY A 84 4.01 -2.26 16.41
CA GLY A 84 4.99 -2.94 17.25
C GLY A 84 6.29 -3.30 16.52
N GLY A 85 6.61 -2.61 15.44
CA GLY A 85 7.92 -2.67 14.80
C GLY A 85 9.04 -2.32 15.78
N PRO A 86 10.27 -2.86 15.58
CA PRO A 86 11.36 -2.65 16.51
C PRO A 86 11.80 -1.16 16.60
N PRO A 87 12.50 -0.76 17.67
CA PRO A 87 12.83 0.65 17.98
C PRO A 87 13.62 1.38 16.88
N ASP A 88 14.42 0.67 16.08
CA ASP A 88 15.17 1.24 14.97
C ASP A 88 14.27 1.83 13.86
N ILE A 89 13.07 1.27 13.67
CA ILE A 89 12.06 1.81 12.74
C ILE A 89 11.60 3.20 13.20
N ARG A 90 11.26 3.35 14.49
CA ARG A 90 10.91 4.65 15.07
C ARG A 90 12.07 5.65 15.00
N LYS A 91 13.28 5.19 15.33
CA LYS A 91 14.48 6.04 15.25
C LYS A 91 14.68 6.56 13.82
N ALA A 92 14.57 5.69 12.81
CA ALA A 92 14.73 6.08 11.41
C ALA A 92 13.75 7.18 10.98
N LEU A 93 12.48 7.12 11.44
CA LEU A 93 11.46 8.14 11.18
C LEU A 93 11.82 9.50 11.80
N LEU A 94 12.27 9.52 13.05
CA LEU A 94 12.70 10.74 13.73
C LEU A 94 13.93 11.36 13.06
N ASP A 95 14.94 10.54 12.77
CA ASP A 95 16.14 10.96 12.06
C ASP A 95 15.84 11.52 10.67
N MET A 96 14.90 10.93 9.93
CA MET A 96 14.46 11.43 8.63
C MET A 96 13.85 12.82 8.75
N GLY A 97 12.93 13.01 9.69
CA GLY A 97 12.30 14.31 9.91
C GLY A 97 13.30 15.40 10.30
N GLN A 98 14.25 15.08 11.17
CA GLN A 98 15.32 16.00 11.55
C GLN A 98 16.23 16.35 10.37
N ARG A 99 16.65 15.39 9.54
CA ARG A 99 17.46 15.65 8.34
C ARG A 99 16.74 16.51 7.31
N ASN A 100 15.42 16.45 7.27
CA ASN A 100 14.60 17.26 6.38
C ASN A 100 14.20 18.61 6.98
N ASP A 101 14.65 18.95 8.21
CA ASP A 101 14.22 20.12 8.96
C ASP A 101 12.68 20.25 9.04
N TRP A 102 12.00 19.10 9.01
CA TRP A 102 10.54 18.98 8.98
C TRP A 102 9.86 19.73 7.81
N GLN A 103 10.63 20.03 6.76
CA GLN A 103 10.14 20.75 5.59
C GLN A 103 9.48 19.80 4.58
N LYS A 104 8.35 20.24 4.02
CA LYS A 104 7.72 19.58 2.87
C LYS A 104 8.50 19.79 1.57
N GLY A 105 8.04 19.21 0.45
CA GLY A 105 8.55 19.52 -0.88
C GLY A 105 8.36 20.98 -1.29
N GLY A 106 8.94 21.39 -2.41
CA GLY A 106 9.06 22.82 -2.79
C GLY A 106 7.76 23.47 -3.27
N ARG A 107 6.85 22.71 -3.89
CA ARG A 107 5.62 23.25 -4.52
C ARG A 107 4.53 23.49 -3.48
N PRO A 108 3.99 24.72 -3.33
CA PRO A 108 3.08 25.06 -2.23
C PRO A 108 1.81 24.22 -2.17
N TYR A 109 1.16 23.99 -3.32
CA TYR A 109 -0.16 23.34 -3.40
C TYR A 109 -0.11 21.88 -3.80
N HIS A 110 1.02 21.41 -4.36
CA HIS A 110 1.12 20.08 -4.94
C HIS A 110 1.02 19.01 -3.87
N ALA A 111 0.06 18.09 -4.01
CA ALA A 111 -0.21 17.06 -2.99
C ALA A 111 1.00 16.18 -2.70
N ASP A 112 1.79 15.83 -3.72
CA ASP A 112 2.99 15.02 -3.56
C ASP A 112 4.01 15.65 -2.61
N ASP A 113 4.14 16.97 -2.67
CA ASP A 113 5.05 17.74 -1.81
C ASP A 113 4.54 17.83 -0.36
N LEU A 114 3.25 17.53 -0.13
CA LEU A 114 2.63 17.48 1.19
C LEU A 114 2.68 16.09 1.82
N ALA A 115 2.92 15.04 1.03
CA ALA A 115 2.81 13.65 1.48
C ALA A 115 3.70 13.32 2.68
N ILE A 116 4.94 13.82 2.70
CA ILE A 116 5.91 13.58 3.77
C ILE A 116 5.45 14.12 5.13
N THR A 117 4.58 15.13 5.13
CA THR A 117 4.07 15.74 6.36
C THR A 117 3.21 14.78 7.19
N GLN A 118 2.67 13.70 6.59
CA GLN A 118 2.00 12.64 7.33
C GLN A 118 2.94 12.00 8.35
N SER A 119 4.18 11.71 7.94
CA SER A 119 5.20 11.13 8.82
C SER A 119 5.75 12.14 9.83
N TYR A 120 5.79 13.43 9.49
CA TYR A 120 6.17 14.48 10.45
C TYR A 120 5.12 14.65 11.55
N LEU A 121 3.85 14.61 11.21
CA LEU A 121 2.77 14.65 12.20
C LEU A 121 2.71 13.38 13.06
N TRP A 122 3.08 12.23 12.50
CA TRP A 122 3.33 11.03 13.29
C TRP A 122 4.49 11.25 14.28
N ALA A 123 5.63 11.74 13.80
CA ALA A 123 6.81 12.00 14.62
C ALA A 123 6.52 13.01 15.76
N ALA A 124 5.68 14.01 15.51
CA ALA A 124 5.25 14.97 16.52
C ALA A 124 4.63 14.30 17.75
N ARG A 125 3.81 13.27 17.55
CA ARG A 125 3.21 12.48 18.63
C ARG A 125 4.20 11.51 19.30
N HIS A 126 5.34 11.27 18.66
CA HIS A 126 6.33 10.29 19.07
C HIS A 126 7.67 10.91 19.50
N GLY A 127 7.65 12.16 19.98
CA GLY A 127 8.79 12.81 20.62
C GLY A 127 9.41 13.99 19.88
N ALA A 128 9.05 14.24 18.61
CA ALA A 128 9.52 15.42 17.89
C ALA A 128 8.77 16.72 18.29
N GLY A 129 7.55 16.59 18.83
CA GLY A 129 6.79 17.72 19.38
C GLY A 129 6.50 18.81 18.36
N GLN A 130 6.49 20.07 18.83
CA GLN A 130 6.12 21.23 18.02
C GLN A 130 7.07 21.48 16.83
N ALA A 131 8.33 21.08 16.92
CA ALA A 131 9.29 21.24 15.82
C ALA A 131 8.78 20.60 14.52
N ALA A 132 8.17 19.41 14.62
CA ALA A 132 7.58 18.71 13.47
C ALA A 132 6.23 19.27 13.01
N ILE A 133 5.47 19.95 13.89
CA ILE A 133 4.15 20.50 13.56
C ILE A 133 4.26 21.86 12.87
N VAL A 134 5.12 22.76 13.33
CA VAL A 134 5.14 24.17 12.92
C VAL A 134 5.33 24.36 11.41
N PRO A 135 6.29 23.70 10.72
CA PRO A 135 6.45 23.85 9.28
C PRO A 135 5.22 23.34 8.50
N THR A 136 4.68 22.20 8.89
CA THR A 136 3.46 21.63 8.28
C THR A 136 2.27 22.55 8.46
N ARG A 137 2.05 23.07 9.68
CA ARG A 137 0.97 24.01 9.95
C ARG A 137 1.09 25.27 9.12
N ARG A 138 2.28 25.87 9.02
CA ARG A 138 2.52 27.07 8.20
C ARG A 138 2.16 26.82 6.72
N ALA A 139 2.55 25.67 6.19
CA ALA A 139 2.23 25.30 4.81
C ALA A 139 0.72 25.17 4.58
N PHE A 140 0.00 24.51 5.49
CA PHE A 140 -1.46 24.32 5.36
C PHE A 140 -2.24 25.62 5.64
N ASP A 141 -1.77 26.46 6.58
CA ASP A 141 -2.33 27.81 6.79
C ASP A 141 -2.25 28.66 5.52
N TYR A 142 -1.12 28.60 4.81
CA TYR A 142 -0.94 29.30 3.54
C TYR A 142 -1.93 28.80 2.47
N ILE A 143 -2.09 27.49 2.30
CA ILE A 143 -3.02 26.91 1.32
C ILE A 143 -4.46 27.34 1.61
N ILE A 144 -4.89 27.28 2.87
CA ILE A 144 -6.26 27.62 3.27
C ILE A 144 -6.52 29.12 3.14
N ALA A 145 -5.53 29.95 3.42
CA ALA A 145 -5.65 31.41 3.28
C ALA A 145 -5.67 31.87 1.81
N ASN A 146 -5.09 31.07 0.90
CA ASN A 146 -4.95 31.38 -0.53
C ASN A 146 -5.49 30.23 -1.40
N PRO A 147 -6.78 29.88 -1.30
CA PRO A 147 -7.32 28.72 -2.01
C PRO A 147 -7.24 28.92 -3.54
N PRO A 148 -6.76 27.94 -4.30
CA PRO A 148 -6.63 28.06 -5.74
C PRO A 148 -8.02 28.13 -6.40
N ARG A 149 -8.17 29.03 -7.37
CA ARG A 149 -9.41 29.26 -8.14
C ARG A 149 -9.30 28.69 -9.52
N VAL A 150 -9.10 27.38 -9.62
CA VAL A 150 -8.92 26.64 -10.89
C VAL A 150 -9.87 25.46 -10.96
N GLY A 151 -10.15 24.96 -12.17
CA GLY A 151 -10.94 23.75 -12.39
C GLY A 151 -10.17 22.47 -12.05
N LEU A 152 -10.85 21.33 -12.17
CA LEU A 152 -10.26 19.98 -11.97
C LEU A 152 -9.87 19.29 -13.28
N ALA A 153 -10.22 19.87 -14.43
CA ALA A 153 -9.82 19.30 -15.72
C ALA A 153 -8.29 19.42 -15.89
N TYR A 154 -7.65 18.30 -16.16
CA TYR A 154 -6.24 18.24 -16.48
C TYR A 154 -6.05 18.74 -17.92
N TYR A 155 -5.46 19.89 -18.08
CA TYR A 155 -5.16 20.46 -19.39
C TYR A 155 -3.73 20.12 -19.77
N GLN A 156 -3.55 19.47 -20.91
CA GLN A 156 -2.25 19.20 -21.50
C GLN A 156 -2.13 20.05 -22.77
N PRO A 157 -1.31 21.10 -22.77
CA PRO A 157 -1.09 21.91 -23.99
C PRO A 157 -0.38 21.08 -25.05
N PRO A 158 -0.52 21.45 -26.37
CA PRO A 158 -0.04 20.66 -27.50
C PRO A 158 1.47 20.39 -27.55
N GLU A 159 2.28 21.15 -26.87
CA GLU A 159 3.74 21.01 -26.86
C GLU A 159 4.30 21.16 -25.45
N GLY A 160 4.58 20.04 -24.79
CA GLY A 160 5.56 19.90 -23.69
C GLY A 160 5.46 20.82 -22.48
N TYR A 161 4.58 21.79 -22.45
CA TYR A 161 4.34 22.68 -21.33
C TYR A 161 3.20 22.12 -20.48
N GLU A 162 3.52 21.60 -19.34
CA GLU A 162 2.52 21.14 -18.37
C GLU A 162 1.82 22.35 -17.73
N ALA A 163 0.79 22.89 -18.35
CA ALA A 163 -0.13 23.80 -17.68
C ALA A 163 -1.01 23.00 -16.72
N THR A 164 -0.44 22.59 -15.60
CA THR A 164 -1.05 21.68 -14.62
C THR A 164 -1.68 22.48 -13.47
N GLU A 165 -2.38 23.56 -13.79
CA GLU A 165 -3.02 24.41 -12.79
C GLU A 165 -3.98 23.62 -11.88
N CYS A 166 -4.65 22.60 -12.41
CA CYS A 166 -5.55 21.75 -11.63
C CYS A 166 -4.83 20.97 -10.52
N LEU A 167 -3.50 20.75 -10.62
CA LEU A 167 -2.72 20.09 -9.57
C LEU A 167 -2.74 20.88 -8.25
N LYS A 168 -3.02 22.18 -8.30
CA LYS A 168 -3.23 22.99 -7.11
C LYS A 168 -4.49 22.58 -6.32
N ARG A 169 -5.44 21.91 -6.98
CA ARG A 169 -6.68 21.37 -6.41
C ARG A 169 -6.74 19.84 -6.40
N TRP A 170 -5.60 19.20 -6.46
CA TRP A 170 -5.47 17.74 -6.33
C TRP A 170 -6.32 16.94 -7.34
N CYS A 171 -6.30 17.35 -8.62
CA CYS A 171 -7.15 16.85 -9.69
C CYS A 171 -6.81 15.43 -10.20
N TRP A 172 -6.09 14.64 -9.43
CA TRP A 172 -5.73 13.26 -9.76
C TRP A 172 -5.90 12.32 -8.56
N ALA A 173 -6.18 11.05 -8.83
CA ALA A 173 -6.54 10.07 -7.81
C ALA A 173 -5.50 9.92 -6.70
N ASP A 174 -4.21 9.92 -7.06
CA ASP A 174 -3.10 9.74 -6.12
C ASP A 174 -3.04 10.84 -5.05
N ALA A 175 -3.43 12.06 -5.42
CA ALA A 175 -3.43 13.22 -4.53
C ALA A 175 -4.29 13.00 -3.28
N LEU A 176 -5.34 12.18 -3.39
CA LEU A 176 -6.25 11.88 -2.29
C LEU A 176 -5.56 11.08 -1.15
N PHE A 177 -4.46 10.39 -1.44
CA PHE A 177 -3.61 9.78 -0.41
C PHE A 177 -2.54 10.72 0.12
N MET A 178 -2.06 11.66 -0.71
CA MET A 178 -0.87 12.44 -0.41
C MET A 178 -1.14 13.56 0.61
N ALA A 179 -2.18 14.37 0.40
CA ALA A 179 -2.43 15.58 1.19
C ALA A 179 -3.54 15.43 2.27
N PRO A 180 -4.74 14.91 1.97
CA PRO A 180 -5.85 14.92 2.91
C PRO A 180 -5.55 14.24 4.27
N PRO A 181 -4.86 13.08 4.35
CA PRO A 181 -4.58 12.46 5.65
C PRO A 181 -3.74 13.33 6.58
N ALA A 182 -2.77 14.08 6.04
CA ALA A 182 -1.97 15.01 6.84
C ALA A 182 -2.81 16.18 7.37
N MET A 183 -3.71 16.73 6.56
CA MET A 183 -4.58 17.82 7.02
C MET A 183 -5.57 17.37 8.10
N LEU A 184 -6.17 16.18 7.96
CA LEU A 184 -7.04 15.65 9.01
C LEU A 184 -6.27 15.38 10.30
N GLU A 185 -5.07 14.83 10.19
CA GLU A 185 -4.20 14.57 11.34
C GLU A 185 -3.79 15.88 12.02
N LEU A 186 -3.43 16.93 11.26
CA LEU A 186 -3.15 18.24 11.83
C LEU A 186 -4.39 18.83 12.51
N SER A 187 -5.58 18.69 11.91
CA SER A 187 -6.85 19.09 12.52
C SER A 187 -7.05 18.45 13.90
N ARG A 188 -6.78 17.12 13.97
CA ARG A 188 -6.90 16.36 15.21
C ARG A 188 -5.89 16.80 16.27
N GLN A 189 -4.62 17.04 15.89
CA GLN A 189 -3.56 17.43 16.84
C GLN A 189 -3.71 18.85 17.36
N THR A 190 -4.26 19.75 16.53
CA THR A 190 -4.41 21.18 16.90
C THR A 190 -5.79 21.53 17.42
N GLY A 191 -6.79 20.63 17.28
CA GLY A 191 -8.19 20.94 17.57
C GLY A 191 -8.84 21.90 16.55
N ASN A 192 -8.13 22.35 15.51
CA ASN A 192 -8.64 23.32 14.54
C ASN A 192 -9.34 22.62 13.36
N PRO A 193 -10.68 22.74 13.23
CA PRO A 193 -11.44 22.01 12.22
C PRO A 193 -11.19 22.49 10.78
N ARG A 194 -10.64 23.69 10.56
CA ARG A 194 -10.48 24.26 9.21
C ARG A 194 -9.62 23.40 8.29
N TYR A 195 -8.62 22.69 8.83
CA TYR A 195 -7.78 21.79 8.03
C TYR A 195 -8.60 20.59 7.51
N ARG A 196 -9.40 19.98 8.38
CA ARG A 196 -10.32 18.92 7.97
C ARG A 196 -11.35 19.42 6.96
N THR A 197 -11.95 20.58 7.21
CA THR A 197 -12.97 21.17 6.32
C THR A 197 -12.41 21.36 4.91
N TYR A 198 -11.25 22.00 4.79
CA TYR A 198 -10.60 22.20 3.49
C TYR A 198 -10.25 20.87 2.81
N ALA A 199 -9.62 19.97 3.54
CA ALA A 199 -9.20 18.67 2.99
C ALA A 199 -10.41 17.86 2.49
N MET A 200 -11.53 17.84 3.23
CA MET A 200 -12.72 17.10 2.81
C MET A 200 -13.44 17.76 1.65
N GLN A 201 -13.43 19.09 1.58
CA GLN A 201 -13.96 19.83 0.44
C GLN A 201 -13.22 19.44 -0.87
N GLU A 202 -11.88 19.47 -0.85
CA GLU A 202 -11.09 19.11 -2.04
C GLU A 202 -11.11 17.60 -2.31
N PHE A 203 -11.14 16.76 -1.26
CA PHE A 203 -11.30 15.31 -1.41
C PHE A 203 -12.59 14.98 -2.18
N TRP A 204 -13.72 15.56 -1.78
CA TRP A 204 -15.00 15.30 -2.44
C TRP A 204 -15.09 15.92 -3.83
N ALA A 205 -14.54 17.11 -4.02
CA ALA A 205 -14.51 17.73 -5.35
C ALA A 205 -13.77 16.83 -6.35
N THR A 206 -12.60 16.31 -5.99
CA THR A 206 -11.82 15.39 -6.84
C THR A 206 -12.48 14.02 -6.95
N SER A 207 -13.03 13.51 -5.84
CA SER A 207 -13.73 12.22 -5.83
C SER A 207 -14.94 12.22 -6.76
N ASP A 208 -15.80 13.25 -6.67
CA ASP A 208 -16.98 13.36 -7.53
C ASP A 208 -16.63 13.54 -9.02
N PHE A 209 -15.50 14.18 -9.29
CA PHE A 209 -15.02 14.42 -10.63
C PHE A 209 -14.42 13.18 -11.29
N LEU A 210 -13.73 12.33 -10.53
CA LEU A 210 -12.96 11.20 -11.08
C LEU A 210 -13.64 9.83 -10.91
N PHE A 211 -14.64 9.70 -10.05
CA PHE A 211 -15.29 8.42 -9.78
C PHE A 211 -16.23 8.03 -10.91
N ASP A 212 -16.06 6.82 -11.46
CA ASP A 212 -16.97 6.21 -12.41
C ASP A 212 -17.98 5.33 -11.64
N PRO A 213 -19.26 5.74 -11.54
CA PRO A 213 -20.25 4.99 -10.76
C PRO A 213 -20.64 3.64 -11.38
N ALA A 214 -20.47 3.46 -12.69
CA ALA A 214 -20.79 2.20 -13.37
C ALA A 214 -19.72 1.14 -13.05
N GLU A 215 -18.46 1.53 -13.06
CA GLU A 215 -17.34 0.65 -12.73
C GLU A 215 -16.99 0.65 -11.24
N ARG A 216 -17.47 1.62 -10.47
CA ARG A 216 -17.14 1.82 -9.04
C ARG A 216 -15.64 1.94 -8.80
N LEU A 217 -14.95 2.62 -9.72
CA LEU A 217 -13.51 2.84 -9.77
C LEU A 217 -13.21 4.29 -10.12
N PHE A 218 -11.96 4.71 -9.86
CA PHE A 218 -11.49 6.05 -10.16
C PHE A 218 -10.65 6.07 -11.45
N TYR A 219 -10.95 7.01 -12.34
CA TYR A 219 -9.98 7.44 -13.34
C TYR A 219 -8.79 8.11 -12.64
N ARG A 220 -7.60 8.02 -13.21
CA ARG A 220 -6.41 8.69 -12.65
C ARG A 220 -6.59 10.21 -12.64
N ASP A 221 -7.02 10.75 -13.78
CA ASP A 221 -7.39 12.16 -14.00
C ASP A 221 -8.27 12.27 -15.26
N SER A 222 -8.73 13.49 -15.60
CA SER A 222 -9.67 13.71 -16.69
C SER A 222 -9.14 13.34 -18.08
N ARG A 223 -7.84 13.19 -18.28
CA ARG A 223 -7.24 12.72 -19.55
C ARG A 223 -7.66 11.29 -19.88
N PHE A 224 -8.13 10.53 -18.89
CA PHE A 224 -8.51 9.12 -19.04
C PHE A 224 -10.01 8.88 -19.24
N PHE A 225 -10.86 9.90 -19.18
CA PHE A 225 -12.31 9.73 -19.33
C PHE A 225 -12.70 9.07 -20.66
N GLU A 226 -12.08 9.51 -21.75
CA GLU A 226 -12.35 8.99 -23.08
C GLU A 226 -11.30 7.96 -23.57
N ARG A 227 -10.23 7.73 -22.82
CA ARG A 227 -9.22 6.75 -23.20
C ARG A 227 -9.71 5.33 -23.01
N ARG A 228 -9.36 4.49 -23.98
CA ARG A 228 -9.68 3.06 -23.97
C ARG A 228 -8.41 2.26 -24.32
N ASP A 229 -8.37 1.02 -23.87
CA ASP A 229 -7.35 0.07 -24.33
C ASP A 229 -7.70 -0.51 -25.71
N ASP A 230 -6.80 -1.38 -26.25
CA ASP A 230 -6.95 -2.01 -27.56
C ASP A 230 -8.21 -2.86 -27.71
N ARG A 231 -8.92 -3.16 -26.64
CA ARG A 231 -10.18 -3.91 -26.59
C ARG A 231 -11.38 -3.02 -26.27
N GLY A 232 -11.23 -1.71 -26.30
CA GLY A 232 -12.29 -0.73 -26.03
C GLY A 232 -12.66 -0.59 -24.55
N ARG A 233 -11.89 -1.15 -23.59
CA ARG A 233 -12.17 -1.05 -22.16
C ARG A 233 -11.68 0.27 -21.60
N LYS A 234 -12.39 0.82 -20.61
CA LYS A 234 -11.96 1.96 -19.81
C LYS A 234 -10.64 1.65 -19.10
N LEU A 235 -9.80 2.65 -18.89
CA LEU A 235 -8.52 2.51 -18.23
C LEU A 235 -8.63 2.89 -16.74
N PHE A 236 -8.64 1.89 -15.87
CA PHE A 236 -8.56 2.08 -14.43
C PHE A 236 -7.24 1.51 -13.90
N TRP A 237 -6.38 2.39 -13.49
CA TRP A 237 -5.05 2.05 -13.01
C TRP A 237 -5.10 1.49 -11.60
N SER A 238 -4.46 0.33 -11.39
CA SER A 238 -4.44 -0.39 -10.12
C SER A 238 -3.89 0.49 -9.00
N ARG A 239 -2.67 1.01 -9.13
CA ARG A 239 -2.07 1.87 -8.11
C ARG A 239 -2.86 3.17 -7.88
N GLY A 240 -3.40 3.80 -8.92
CA GLY A 240 -4.25 4.99 -8.79
C GLY A 240 -5.46 4.73 -7.90
N ASN A 241 -6.18 3.63 -8.15
CA ASN A 241 -7.28 3.18 -7.30
C ASN A 241 -6.80 2.73 -5.91
N GLY A 242 -5.62 2.15 -5.83
CA GLY A 242 -4.97 1.75 -4.58
C GLY A 242 -4.73 2.94 -3.64
N TRP A 243 -4.24 4.05 -4.17
CA TRP A 243 -4.06 5.27 -3.40
C TRP A 243 -5.38 5.76 -2.78
N VAL A 244 -6.46 5.83 -3.56
CA VAL A 244 -7.78 6.29 -3.08
C VAL A 244 -8.32 5.35 -2.01
N PHE A 245 -8.27 4.04 -2.26
CA PHE A 245 -8.80 3.04 -1.34
C PHE A 245 -8.04 3.03 -0.01
N ALA A 246 -6.72 3.07 -0.05
CA ALA A 246 -5.88 3.18 1.14
C ALA A 246 -6.06 4.51 1.88
N SER A 247 -6.27 5.61 1.14
CA SER A 247 -6.57 6.92 1.73
C SER A 247 -7.83 6.88 2.59
N MET A 248 -8.92 6.30 2.08
CA MET A 248 -10.18 6.19 2.84
C MET A 248 -10.00 5.42 4.14
N ALA A 249 -9.23 4.32 4.15
CA ALA A 249 -8.89 3.59 5.36
C ALA A 249 -8.11 4.44 6.39
N ARG A 250 -7.32 5.41 5.92
CA ARG A 250 -6.57 6.35 6.77
C ARG A 250 -7.38 7.55 7.24
N LEU A 251 -8.34 8.01 6.44
CA LEU A 251 -9.17 9.17 6.73
C LEU A 251 -10.32 8.84 7.69
N LEU A 252 -10.98 7.69 7.49
CA LEU A 252 -12.16 7.30 8.25
C LEU A 252 -11.96 7.35 9.77
N PRO A 253 -10.82 6.89 10.35
CA PRO A 253 -10.58 7.01 11.79
C PRO A 253 -10.42 8.44 12.30
N LEU A 254 -10.18 9.40 11.41
CA LEU A 254 -9.96 10.83 11.73
C LEU A 254 -11.22 11.68 11.57
N LEU A 255 -12.26 11.13 10.95
CA LEU A 255 -13.53 11.81 10.75
C LEU A 255 -14.40 11.75 12.03
N PRO A 256 -15.18 12.80 12.34
CA PRO A 256 -16.12 12.75 13.43
C PRO A 256 -17.17 11.67 13.20
N LYS A 257 -17.39 10.84 14.20
CA LYS A 257 -18.39 9.76 14.14
C LYS A 257 -19.78 10.31 13.83
N GLY A 258 -20.50 9.67 12.91
CA GLY A 258 -21.82 10.06 12.48
C GLY A 258 -21.86 11.33 11.60
N SER A 259 -20.69 11.88 11.21
CA SER A 259 -20.67 13.03 10.28
C SER A 259 -21.13 12.64 8.87
N PRO A 260 -21.60 13.61 8.06
CA PRO A 260 -21.91 13.36 6.64
C PRO A 260 -20.71 12.80 5.88
N ASP A 261 -19.51 13.33 6.13
CA ASP A 261 -18.27 12.87 5.48
C ASP A 261 -17.95 11.42 5.83
N GLU A 262 -18.10 11.03 7.10
CA GLU A 262 -17.87 9.64 7.53
C GLU A 262 -18.85 8.68 6.86
N ARG A 263 -20.15 9.00 6.86
CA ARG A 263 -21.15 8.14 6.24
C ARG A 263 -20.92 7.98 4.73
N ARG A 264 -20.66 9.09 4.04
CA ARG A 264 -20.39 9.09 2.59
C ARG A 264 -19.14 8.30 2.25
N MET A 265 -18.05 8.48 3.03
CA MET A 265 -16.79 7.79 2.80
C MET A 265 -16.90 6.28 3.08
N LYS A 266 -17.64 5.86 4.11
CA LYS A 266 -17.96 4.45 4.34
C LYS A 266 -18.69 3.83 3.16
N ALA A 267 -19.70 4.51 2.62
CA ALA A 267 -20.45 4.01 1.47
C ALA A 267 -19.55 3.86 0.23
N LEU A 268 -18.72 4.86 -0.07
CA LEU A 268 -17.76 4.80 -1.17
C LEU A 268 -16.72 3.69 -0.97
N PHE A 269 -16.21 3.54 0.24
CA PHE A 269 -15.26 2.48 0.60
C PHE A 269 -15.81 1.08 0.32
N VAL A 270 -17.06 0.82 0.75
CA VAL A 270 -17.71 -0.48 0.54
C VAL A 270 -17.95 -0.74 -0.95
N GLN A 271 -18.43 0.28 -1.70
CA GLN A 271 -18.63 0.16 -3.16
C GLN A 271 -17.34 -0.19 -3.90
N MET A 272 -16.23 0.44 -3.54
CA MET A 272 -14.93 0.11 -4.12
C MET A 272 -14.44 -1.28 -3.68
N ALA A 273 -14.60 -1.64 -2.41
CA ALA A 273 -14.19 -2.95 -1.89
C ALA A 273 -14.88 -4.09 -2.65
N ASP A 274 -16.20 -3.98 -2.87
CA ASP A 274 -16.97 -4.96 -3.66
C ASP A 274 -16.39 -5.13 -5.06
N ARG A 275 -16.18 -4.00 -5.76
CA ARG A 275 -15.65 -4.05 -7.12
C ARG A 275 -14.24 -4.61 -7.17
N LEU A 276 -13.37 -4.17 -6.27
CA LEU A 276 -11.99 -4.63 -6.21
C LEU A 276 -11.88 -6.12 -5.88
N LYS A 277 -12.73 -6.64 -4.99
CA LYS A 277 -12.80 -8.07 -4.68
C LYS A 277 -13.06 -8.90 -5.95
N ASP A 278 -13.99 -8.47 -6.79
CA ASP A 278 -14.35 -9.17 -8.03
C ASP A 278 -13.26 -9.09 -9.12
N LEU A 279 -12.34 -8.12 -9.03
CA LEU A 279 -11.24 -7.91 -9.97
C LEU A 279 -9.94 -8.60 -9.57
N GLN A 280 -9.89 -9.26 -8.40
CA GLN A 280 -8.70 -9.99 -7.98
C GLN A 280 -8.44 -11.19 -8.91
N LYS A 281 -7.21 -11.32 -9.38
CA LYS A 281 -6.78 -12.46 -10.20
C LYS A 281 -6.65 -13.74 -9.35
N PRO A 282 -6.73 -14.94 -9.99
CA PRO A 282 -6.55 -16.22 -9.28
C PRO A 282 -5.23 -16.33 -8.53
N ASP A 283 -4.15 -15.69 -9.02
CA ASP A 283 -2.82 -15.65 -8.39
C ASP A 283 -2.74 -14.70 -7.16
N GLY A 284 -3.84 -14.04 -6.83
CA GLY A 284 -3.95 -13.12 -5.69
C GLY A 284 -3.56 -11.69 -5.98
N PHE A 285 -2.91 -11.39 -7.10
CA PHE A 285 -2.62 -10.02 -7.52
C PHE A 285 -3.82 -9.34 -8.18
N TRP A 286 -3.74 -8.01 -8.30
CA TRP A 286 -4.53 -7.24 -9.25
C TRP A 286 -3.67 -6.86 -10.44
N ALA A 287 -4.32 -6.72 -11.61
CA ALA A 287 -3.66 -6.31 -12.84
C ALA A 287 -3.25 -4.83 -12.79
N PRO A 288 -2.18 -4.39 -13.47
CA PRO A 288 -1.85 -2.97 -13.62
C PRO A 288 -3.03 -2.14 -14.15
N SER A 289 -3.76 -2.66 -15.16
CA SER A 289 -5.06 -2.15 -15.61
C SER A 289 -6.16 -3.06 -15.08
N LEU A 290 -6.99 -2.56 -14.18
CA LEU A 290 -7.95 -3.36 -13.41
C LEU A 290 -8.93 -4.15 -14.26
N LEU A 291 -9.37 -3.61 -15.42
CA LEU A 291 -10.28 -4.29 -16.33
C LEU A 291 -9.57 -5.21 -17.36
N ALA A 292 -8.23 -5.29 -17.32
CA ALA A 292 -7.41 -6.04 -18.26
C ALA A 292 -6.65 -7.20 -17.59
N SER A 293 -7.30 -7.97 -16.73
CA SER A 293 -6.67 -8.99 -15.88
C SER A 293 -6.09 -10.19 -16.64
N LYS A 294 -6.73 -10.61 -17.76
CA LYS A 294 -6.33 -11.82 -18.50
C LYS A 294 -4.94 -11.66 -19.12
N GLY A 295 -3.99 -12.50 -18.69
CA GLY A 295 -2.61 -12.48 -19.19
C GLY A 295 -1.75 -11.32 -18.70
N SER A 296 -2.26 -10.50 -17.77
CA SER A 296 -1.49 -9.39 -17.19
C SER A 296 -0.45 -9.89 -16.18
N PRO A 297 0.71 -9.21 -16.07
CA PRO A 297 1.71 -9.52 -15.04
C PRO A 297 1.17 -9.28 -13.63
N PRO A 298 1.86 -9.76 -12.58
CA PRO A 298 1.67 -9.26 -11.23
C PRO A 298 1.87 -7.75 -11.14
N GLU A 299 1.15 -7.08 -10.21
CA GLU A 299 1.41 -5.70 -9.85
C GLU A 299 1.31 -5.54 -8.33
N THR A 300 2.43 -5.26 -7.69
CA THR A 300 2.55 -5.33 -6.24
C THR A 300 1.98 -4.11 -5.52
N SER A 301 2.14 -2.89 -6.07
CA SER A 301 1.76 -1.67 -5.35
C SER A 301 0.24 -1.55 -5.16
N GLY A 302 -0.55 -1.75 -6.20
CA GLY A 302 -2.01 -1.77 -6.10
C GLY A 302 -2.50 -2.94 -5.24
N THR A 303 -1.92 -4.13 -5.43
CA THR A 303 -2.23 -5.32 -4.62
C THR A 303 -2.03 -5.05 -3.13
N ALA A 304 -0.93 -4.39 -2.76
CA ALA A 304 -0.65 -4.06 -1.37
C ALA A 304 -1.67 -3.06 -0.78
N PHE A 305 -2.02 -2.01 -1.52
CA PHE A 305 -3.03 -1.06 -1.08
C PHE A 305 -4.42 -1.68 -0.93
N PHE A 306 -4.82 -2.55 -1.85
CA PHE A 306 -6.12 -3.23 -1.78
C PHE A 306 -6.15 -4.23 -0.61
N THR A 307 -5.09 -4.99 -0.42
CA THR A 307 -4.95 -5.91 0.73
C THR A 307 -5.00 -5.12 2.05
N TYR A 308 -4.27 -4.00 2.14
CA TYR A 308 -4.31 -3.08 3.29
C TYR A 308 -5.73 -2.59 3.59
N GLY A 309 -6.39 -2.00 2.59
CA GLY A 309 -7.70 -1.39 2.79
C GLY A 309 -8.76 -2.43 3.15
N MET A 310 -8.77 -3.61 2.50
CA MET A 310 -9.72 -4.67 2.84
C MET A 310 -9.47 -5.24 4.23
N ALA A 311 -8.21 -5.50 4.61
CA ALA A 311 -7.87 -5.97 5.96
C ALA A 311 -8.29 -4.96 7.03
N TRP A 312 -8.03 -3.66 6.77
CA TRP A 312 -8.49 -2.58 7.65
C TRP A 312 -10.03 -2.52 7.71
N GLY A 313 -10.72 -2.65 6.59
CA GLY A 313 -12.18 -2.63 6.51
C GLY A 313 -12.83 -3.75 7.33
N ILE A 314 -12.25 -4.94 7.33
CA ILE A 314 -12.67 -6.07 8.18
C ILE A 314 -12.43 -5.70 9.65
N SER A 315 -11.24 -5.24 10.01
CA SER A 315 -10.90 -4.84 11.38
C SER A 315 -11.79 -3.72 11.91
N ALA A 316 -12.24 -2.80 11.04
CA ALA A 316 -13.13 -1.70 11.36
C ALA A 316 -14.63 -2.10 11.39
N GLY A 317 -14.98 -3.34 11.06
CA GLY A 317 -16.36 -3.82 11.00
C GLY A 317 -17.18 -3.25 9.82
N LEU A 318 -16.51 -2.75 8.79
CA LEU A 318 -17.15 -2.25 7.55
C LEU A 318 -17.32 -3.35 6.50
N LEU A 319 -16.46 -4.35 6.52
CA LEU A 319 -16.44 -5.48 5.60
C LEU A 319 -16.60 -6.78 6.37
N ASP A 320 -17.40 -7.70 5.83
CA ASP A 320 -17.58 -9.03 6.39
C ASP A 320 -16.33 -9.91 6.16
N GLU A 321 -15.75 -10.45 7.22
CA GLU A 321 -14.56 -11.29 7.14
C GLU A 321 -14.80 -12.58 6.35
N GLN A 322 -15.99 -13.15 6.39
CA GLN A 322 -16.31 -14.37 5.62
C GLN A 322 -16.26 -14.08 4.11
N VAL A 323 -16.67 -12.89 3.70
CA VAL A 323 -16.72 -12.45 2.30
C VAL A 323 -15.35 -11.97 1.80
N TYR A 324 -14.66 -11.13 2.58
CA TYR A 324 -13.43 -10.45 2.13
C TYR A 324 -12.14 -11.09 2.64
N GLY A 325 -12.19 -11.87 3.71
CA GLY A 325 -11.03 -12.56 4.27
C GLY A 325 -10.28 -13.45 3.29
N PRO A 326 -10.97 -14.26 2.44
CA PRO A 326 -10.30 -15.03 1.38
C PRO A 326 -9.51 -14.14 0.41
N THR A 327 -10.04 -12.97 0.03
CA THR A 327 -9.38 -12.00 -0.85
C THR A 327 -8.13 -11.41 -0.19
N VAL A 328 -8.22 -11.02 1.08
CA VAL A 328 -7.07 -10.54 1.86
C VAL A 328 -5.98 -11.59 1.95
N ARG A 329 -6.33 -12.84 2.26
CA ARG A 329 -5.34 -13.94 2.36
C ARG A 329 -4.64 -14.21 1.02
N ARG A 330 -5.37 -14.25 -0.10
CA ARG A 330 -4.76 -14.41 -1.42
C ARG A 330 -3.84 -13.25 -1.76
N GLY A 331 -4.28 -12.01 -1.51
CA GLY A 331 -3.47 -10.81 -1.73
C GLY A 331 -2.18 -10.82 -0.89
N TRP A 332 -2.29 -11.17 0.39
CA TRP A 332 -1.12 -11.27 1.26
C TRP A 332 -0.13 -12.36 0.81
N ASN A 333 -0.61 -13.54 0.43
CA ASN A 333 0.24 -14.60 -0.11
C ASN A 333 0.94 -14.19 -1.41
N ALA A 334 0.24 -13.48 -2.30
CA ALA A 334 0.83 -12.92 -3.51
C ALA A 334 1.95 -11.92 -3.19
N LEU A 335 1.73 -11.04 -2.21
CA LEU A 335 2.74 -10.08 -1.75
C LEU A 335 3.98 -10.76 -1.16
N LEU A 336 3.80 -11.83 -0.37
CA LEU A 336 4.92 -12.63 0.13
C LEU A 336 5.72 -13.26 -1.02
N GLY A 337 5.04 -13.77 -2.04
CA GLY A 337 5.65 -14.33 -3.25
C GLY A 337 6.36 -13.30 -4.14
N ALA A 338 6.08 -12.01 -3.97
CA ALA A 338 6.75 -10.93 -4.69
C ALA A 338 8.12 -10.55 -4.09
N ILE A 339 8.43 -10.98 -2.87
CA ILE A 339 9.74 -10.74 -2.25
C ILE A 339 10.78 -11.63 -2.94
N GLN A 340 11.79 -11.01 -3.52
CA GLN A 340 12.87 -11.68 -4.25
C GLN A 340 13.89 -12.30 -3.28
N SER A 341 14.74 -13.19 -3.78
CA SER A 341 15.74 -13.91 -2.97
C SER A 341 16.77 -12.99 -2.29
N ASP A 342 17.00 -11.78 -2.83
CA ASP A 342 17.86 -10.75 -2.25
C ASP A 342 17.16 -9.86 -1.21
N GLY A 343 15.88 -10.12 -0.90
CA GLY A 343 15.05 -9.37 0.04
C GLY A 343 14.32 -8.17 -0.58
N ARG A 344 14.47 -7.91 -1.87
CA ARG A 344 13.80 -6.83 -2.60
C ARG A 344 12.32 -7.19 -2.85
N LEU A 345 11.43 -6.20 -2.75
CA LEU A 345 10.05 -6.35 -3.20
C LEU A 345 10.00 -6.14 -4.71
N GLY A 346 9.66 -7.16 -5.45
CA GLY A 346 9.56 -7.12 -6.91
C GLY A 346 8.14 -6.79 -7.42
N TRP A 347 7.99 -6.77 -8.76
CA TRP A 347 6.73 -6.56 -9.47
C TRP A 347 6.05 -5.23 -9.12
N VAL A 348 6.80 -4.21 -8.73
CA VAL A 348 6.27 -2.86 -8.46
C VAL A 348 6.34 -2.04 -9.74
N GLN A 349 5.20 -1.75 -10.35
CA GLN A 349 5.16 -0.86 -11.52
C GLN A 349 5.93 0.43 -11.23
N GLN A 350 6.82 0.83 -12.13
CA GLN A 350 7.63 2.04 -12.00
C GLN A 350 6.77 3.31 -12.00
N VAL A 351 7.38 4.47 -11.75
CA VAL A 351 6.68 5.77 -11.74
C VAL A 351 5.95 5.94 -13.09
N SER A 352 4.65 6.19 -13.01
CA SER A 352 3.77 6.37 -14.17
C SER A 352 2.49 7.08 -13.73
N ASP A 353 1.70 7.57 -14.68
CA ASP A 353 0.35 8.11 -14.50
C ASP A 353 -0.75 7.16 -15.03
N ARG A 354 -0.37 5.93 -15.43
CA ARG A 354 -1.28 4.97 -16.08
C ARG A 354 -0.79 3.53 -15.87
N PRO A 355 -1.63 2.53 -16.23
CA PRO A 355 -1.15 1.15 -16.34
C PRO A 355 0.00 1.06 -17.33
N ASP A 356 1.09 0.39 -16.93
CA ASP A 356 2.29 0.24 -17.74
C ASP A 356 2.93 -1.13 -17.50
N ARG A 357 4.01 -1.43 -18.20
CA ARG A 357 4.79 -2.65 -18.05
C ARG A 357 5.27 -2.82 -16.62
N VAL A 358 5.28 -4.06 -16.17
CA VAL A 358 5.83 -4.48 -14.88
C VAL A 358 6.70 -5.70 -15.08
N ALA A 359 7.88 -5.72 -14.49
CA ALA A 359 8.81 -6.84 -14.49
C ALA A 359 9.13 -7.31 -13.06
N ALA A 360 9.64 -8.53 -12.93
CA ALA A 360 9.93 -9.13 -11.63
C ALA A 360 10.95 -8.32 -10.82
N GLU A 361 11.92 -7.74 -11.51
CA GLU A 361 12.99 -6.92 -10.92
C GLU A 361 12.56 -5.51 -10.53
N ASP A 362 11.41 -5.05 -11.00
CA ASP A 362 10.93 -3.68 -10.74
C ASP A 362 10.56 -3.50 -9.27
N THR A 363 11.16 -2.50 -8.64
CA THR A 363 10.91 -2.10 -7.25
C THR A 363 10.83 -0.59 -7.12
N GLN A 364 10.12 -0.11 -6.08
CA GLN A 364 10.00 1.31 -5.77
C GLN A 364 9.66 1.52 -4.29
N TYR A 365 10.07 2.64 -3.71
CA TYR A 365 9.83 3.01 -2.33
C TYR A 365 8.35 2.94 -1.93
N TYR A 366 7.46 3.47 -2.78
CA TYR A 366 6.01 3.46 -2.51
C TYR A 366 5.41 2.05 -2.50
N GLY A 367 5.95 1.12 -3.29
CA GLY A 367 5.54 -0.28 -3.26
C GLY A 367 5.87 -0.93 -1.92
N VAL A 368 7.08 -0.68 -1.41
CA VAL A 368 7.47 -1.11 -0.07
C VAL A 368 6.57 -0.46 0.98
N GLY A 369 6.32 0.86 0.91
CA GLY A 369 5.41 1.55 1.81
C GLY A 369 4.02 0.93 1.87
N ALA A 370 3.44 0.61 0.71
CA ALA A 370 2.15 -0.08 0.59
C ALA A 370 2.19 -1.49 1.20
N PHE A 371 3.28 -2.24 0.98
CA PHE A 371 3.47 -3.54 1.61
C PHE A 371 3.50 -3.45 3.14
N LEU A 372 4.23 -2.47 3.70
CA LEU A 372 4.28 -2.25 5.15
C LEU A 372 2.89 -1.96 5.71
N LEU A 373 2.08 -1.13 5.03
CA LEU A 373 0.69 -0.89 5.41
C LEU A 373 -0.12 -2.20 5.40
N ALA A 374 -0.03 -3.01 4.34
CA ALA A 374 -0.74 -4.29 4.25
C ALA A 374 -0.34 -5.23 5.39
N ALA A 375 0.96 -5.39 5.63
CA ALA A 375 1.48 -6.26 6.68
C ALA A 375 0.94 -5.91 8.07
N THR A 376 0.82 -4.60 8.38
CA THR A 376 0.31 -4.17 9.70
C THR A 376 -1.15 -4.55 9.91
N GLN A 377 -1.98 -4.45 8.87
CA GLN A 377 -3.40 -4.78 8.98
C GLN A 377 -3.65 -6.30 8.94
N VAL A 378 -2.87 -7.04 8.14
CA VAL A 378 -2.90 -8.51 8.17
C VAL A 378 -2.50 -9.02 9.55
N ALA A 379 -1.44 -8.47 10.16
CA ALA A 379 -1.04 -8.81 11.52
C ALA A 379 -2.13 -8.50 12.56
N ASP A 380 -2.87 -7.41 12.38
CA ASP A 380 -4.00 -7.07 13.26
C ASP A 380 -5.13 -8.10 13.14
N LEU A 381 -5.52 -8.49 11.93
CA LEU A 381 -6.52 -9.54 11.70
C LEU A 381 -6.10 -10.89 12.31
N GLU A 382 -4.86 -11.33 12.08
CA GLU A 382 -4.35 -12.57 12.66
C GLU A 382 -4.38 -12.55 14.20
N ARG A 383 -4.08 -11.41 14.80
CA ARG A 383 -4.12 -11.23 16.25
C ARG A 383 -5.55 -11.32 16.80
N ARG A 384 -6.52 -10.69 16.13
CA ARG A 384 -7.95 -10.74 16.49
C ARG A 384 -8.49 -12.17 16.40
N ASN A 385 -8.18 -12.88 15.30
CA ASN A 385 -8.63 -14.24 15.10
C ASN A 385 -8.09 -15.21 16.17
N ARG A 386 -6.83 -15.03 16.61
CA ARG A 386 -6.28 -15.78 17.74
C ARG A 386 -6.96 -15.50 19.08
N LEU A 387 -7.47 -14.28 19.30
CA LEU A 387 -8.21 -13.93 20.51
C LEU A 387 -9.61 -14.52 20.53
N HIS A 388 -10.26 -14.66 19.37
CA HIS A 388 -11.60 -15.27 19.27
C HIS A 388 -11.59 -16.80 19.35
N GLN A 389 -10.44 -17.45 19.20
CA GLN A 389 -10.27 -18.90 19.29
C GLN A 389 -9.90 -19.37 20.72
N ARG A 390 -9.66 -18.48 21.65
CA ARG A 390 -9.39 -18.74 23.08
C ARG A 390 -10.62 -18.47 23.94
#